data_1f270ee8b817234816c346a812606724
#
_entry.id   1f270ee8b817234816c346a812606724
#
_cell.length_a   1.000
_cell.length_b   1.000
_cell.length_c   1.000
_cell.angle_alpha   90.00
_cell.angle_beta   90.00
_cell.angle_gamma   90.00
#
_symmetry.space_group_name_H-M   'P 1'
#
loop_
_entity.id
_entity.type
_entity.pdbx_description
1 polymer ?
#
loop_
_entity_poly.entity_id
_entity_poly.type
_entity_poly.pdbx_seq_one_letter_code
_entity_poly.pdbx_strand_id
1 'polypeptide(L)'
;MIETIFDLNGEKTMIENNKEELMRNICEKFIKKISKNIDDFDFFYEEKIIDFKLKLEEILNLSDKNTNKILITVKYKNNSNTNEEEFDSITLIYKKIKDEPKIKIFGKKFVKNNEKICNIIFKGDTYSLQEDFNMVDNYNIGDEIIIKLSGINSITNIDEMFFRTEFFSSPDIYKWNTKNITSMSNVFYGLSILSKLPDISNWDMSNVTNISGFFYECSSLKSLPDISKWNTQNIIDLSDIFWRCSSLEILPDISKWNLDSTKYMRNIFYECSSLKSLPNISKWSINNATNICNMFYGCLSLEKIPDISKWDISNVIDLSYLFWGCISLHEIPDISQWNISNVKSLRGMFCNCISITSVPDISNWNTYNVNNFSNMFYNCYSLITLPDISKWNTWNAMNMGFMFYNCSSLTFIADISNWSTGNIRFKKFMFKGCVNLLKQRIPNKFNDDL
;
A
#
# COMPACT_ATOMS: atom_id res chain seq x y z
N MET A 1 -26.67 21.31 26.63
CA MET A 1 -26.96 20.65 25.34
C MET A 1 -25.72 19.98 24.82
N ILE A 2 -25.84 18.89 24.11
CA ILE A 2 -24.75 18.16 23.50
C ILE A 2 -24.97 18.12 21.99
N GLU A 3 -23.92 18.41 21.22
CA GLU A 3 -23.93 18.24 19.78
C GLU A 3 -23.67 16.76 19.45
N THR A 4 -24.68 16.07 18.92
CA THR A 4 -24.52 14.71 18.43
C THR A 4 -24.25 14.77 16.93
N ILE A 5 -23.08 14.30 16.52
CA ILE A 5 -22.64 14.23 15.12
C ILE A 5 -22.86 12.82 14.65
N PHE A 6 -23.74 12.63 13.68
CA PHE A 6 -23.95 11.34 13.03
C PHE A 6 -23.06 11.27 11.78
N ASP A 7 -22.26 10.24 11.68
CA ASP A 7 -21.42 9.94 10.52
C ASP A 7 -21.99 8.73 9.77
N LEU A 8 -22.61 8.98 8.64
CA LEU A 8 -23.09 7.97 7.71
C LEU A 8 -22.22 8.05 6.45
N ASN A 9 -21.32 7.07 6.27
CA ASN A 9 -20.44 7.01 5.11
C ASN A 9 -19.55 8.26 4.86
N GLY A 10 -19.15 8.95 5.95
CA GLY A 10 -18.36 10.18 5.87
C GLY A 10 -19.18 11.47 5.78
N GLU A 11 -20.48 11.39 5.58
CA GLU A 11 -21.39 12.55 5.67
C GLU A 11 -21.79 12.78 7.14
N LYS A 12 -21.44 13.97 7.64
CA LYS A 12 -21.70 14.34 9.02
C LYS A 12 -22.95 15.19 9.15
N THR A 13 -23.93 14.68 9.89
CA THR A 13 -25.13 15.39 10.24
C THR A 13 -25.12 15.72 11.72
N MET A 14 -25.27 17.00 12.07
CA MET A 14 -25.26 17.48 13.45
C MET A 14 -26.69 17.69 13.97
N ILE A 15 -26.91 17.21 15.20
CA ILE A 15 -28.17 17.38 15.93
C ILE A 15 -27.86 17.80 17.37
N GLU A 16 -28.51 18.87 17.84
CA GLU A 16 -28.42 19.28 19.24
C GLU A 16 -29.43 18.52 20.09
N ASN A 17 -29.00 17.99 21.23
CA ASN A 17 -29.80 17.16 22.08
C ASN A 17 -29.62 17.49 23.56
N ASN A 18 -30.60 17.09 24.39
CA ASN A 18 -30.51 17.14 25.84
C ASN A 18 -29.81 15.87 26.34
N LYS A 19 -28.99 15.98 27.40
CA LYS A 19 -28.27 14.84 28.03
C LYS A 19 -29.21 13.75 28.50
N GLU A 20 -30.39 14.09 28.95
CA GLU A 20 -31.39 13.14 29.46
C GLU A 20 -32.23 12.47 28.37
N GLU A 21 -32.01 12.83 27.11
CA GLU A 21 -32.77 12.28 26.01
C GLU A 21 -32.40 10.84 25.72
N LEU A 22 -33.38 9.97 25.47
CA LEU A 22 -33.14 8.61 25.07
C LEU A 22 -32.44 8.54 23.70
N MET A 23 -31.49 7.65 23.55
CA MET A 23 -30.74 7.46 22.30
C MET A 23 -31.66 7.14 21.13
N ARG A 24 -32.75 6.41 21.35
CA ARG A 24 -33.77 6.16 20.32
C ARG A 24 -34.29 7.45 19.70
N ASN A 25 -34.70 8.41 20.52
CA ASN A 25 -35.26 9.67 20.03
C ASN A 25 -34.24 10.50 19.26
N ILE A 26 -32.97 10.47 19.70
CA ILE A 26 -31.86 11.16 19.04
C ILE A 26 -31.59 10.54 17.66
N CYS A 27 -31.55 9.22 17.56
CA CYS A 27 -31.38 8.51 16.30
C CYS A 27 -32.59 8.72 15.36
N GLU A 28 -33.81 8.73 15.87
CA GLU A 28 -35.02 9.05 15.08
C GLU A 28 -35.00 10.46 14.52
N LYS A 29 -34.46 11.46 15.23
CA LYS A 29 -34.28 12.83 14.70
C LYS A 29 -33.29 12.82 13.52
N PHE A 30 -32.21 12.08 13.61
CA PHE A 30 -31.24 11.92 12.51
C PHE A 30 -31.92 11.28 11.30
N ILE A 31 -32.59 10.13 11.49
CA ILE A 31 -33.23 9.36 10.43
C ILE A 31 -34.32 10.21 9.74
N LYS A 32 -35.10 10.98 10.50
CA LYS A 32 -36.06 11.92 9.93
C LYS A 32 -35.41 12.98 9.06
N LYS A 33 -34.21 13.45 9.45
CA LYS A 33 -33.45 14.45 8.70
C LYS A 33 -32.92 13.91 7.36
N ILE A 34 -32.59 12.62 7.28
CA ILE A 34 -32.15 11.96 6.05
C ILE A 34 -33.29 11.25 5.29
N SER A 35 -34.53 11.34 5.77
CA SER A 35 -35.74 10.76 5.14
C SER A 35 -35.66 9.23 4.92
N LYS A 36 -35.21 8.51 5.94
CA LYS A 36 -35.04 7.04 5.93
C LYS A 36 -35.80 6.37 7.07
N ASN A 37 -35.72 5.02 7.18
CA ASN A 37 -36.30 4.27 8.27
C ASN A 37 -35.19 3.89 9.28
N ILE A 38 -35.47 4.06 10.61
CA ILE A 38 -34.54 3.74 11.68
C ILE A 38 -34.17 2.25 11.69
N ASP A 39 -35.11 1.38 11.29
CA ASP A 39 -34.91 -0.05 11.27
C ASP A 39 -33.89 -0.53 10.24
N ASP A 40 -33.51 0.34 9.28
CA ASP A 40 -32.53 0.04 8.25
C ASP A 40 -31.08 0.24 8.72
N PHE A 41 -30.88 0.77 9.95
CA PHE A 41 -29.56 1.18 10.42
C PHE A 41 -29.18 0.61 11.77
N ASP A 42 -27.90 0.33 11.96
CA ASP A 42 -27.23 0.15 13.23
C ASP A 42 -26.45 1.42 13.59
N PHE A 43 -26.51 1.81 14.86
CA PHE A 43 -25.85 2.97 15.40
C PHE A 43 -24.75 2.54 16.37
N PHE A 44 -23.57 3.10 16.23
CA PHE A 44 -22.38 2.72 17.01
C PHE A 44 -21.79 3.93 17.71
N TYR A 45 -21.42 3.76 18.96
CA TYR A 45 -20.57 4.66 19.70
C TYR A 45 -19.34 3.88 20.18
N GLU A 46 -18.13 4.36 19.88
CA GLU A 46 -16.86 3.65 20.16
C GLU A 46 -16.89 2.16 19.73
N GLU A 47 -17.36 1.91 18.50
CA GLU A 47 -17.47 0.57 17.89
C GLU A 47 -18.49 -0.38 18.55
N LYS A 48 -19.24 0.07 19.56
CA LYS A 48 -20.30 -0.71 20.22
C LYS A 48 -21.67 -0.27 19.69
N ILE A 49 -22.54 -1.27 19.47
CA ILE A 49 -23.95 -0.99 19.11
C ILE A 49 -24.63 -0.23 20.25
N ILE A 50 -25.32 0.84 19.91
CA ILE A 50 -26.02 1.67 20.89
C ILE A 50 -27.29 0.98 21.38
N ASP A 51 -27.42 0.83 22.71
CA ASP A 51 -28.69 0.44 23.32
C ASP A 51 -29.65 1.66 23.35
N PHE A 52 -30.72 1.57 22.58
CA PHE A 52 -31.74 2.62 22.46
C PHE A 52 -32.52 2.91 23.76
N LYS A 53 -32.38 2.07 24.76
CA LYS A 53 -33.00 2.29 26.09
C LYS A 53 -32.17 3.22 26.98
N LEU A 54 -30.90 3.42 26.64
CA LEU A 54 -30.03 4.30 27.41
C LEU A 54 -30.25 5.77 27.08
N LYS A 55 -30.05 6.63 28.06
CA LYS A 55 -29.97 8.09 27.87
C LYS A 55 -28.60 8.46 27.32
N LEU A 56 -28.52 9.62 26.64
CA LEU A 56 -27.28 10.13 26.09
C LEU A 56 -26.18 10.26 27.14
N GLU A 57 -26.52 10.71 28.36
CA GLU A 57 -25.56 10.86 29.47
C GLU A 57 -24.92 9.54 29.94
N GLU A 58 -25.63 8.41 29.76
CA GLU A 58 -25.18 7.08 30.22
C GLU A 58 -24.14 6.48 29.27
N ILE A 59 -24.07 6.93 28.01
CA ILE A 59 -23.11 6.42 27.02
C ILE A 59 -21.90 7.36 26.84
N LEU A 60 -21.96 8.60 27.34
CA LEU A 60 -20.88 9.58 27.19
C LEU A 60 -19.63 9.21 27.99
N ASN A 61 -18.48 9.20 27.33
CA ASN A 61 -17.18 9.13 28.01
C ASN A 61 -16.73 10.48 28.57
N LEU A 62 -15.60 10.49 29.28
CA LEU A 62 -15.04 11.72 29.86
C LEU A 62 -14.63 12.77 28.81
N SER A 63 -14.17 12.33 27.65
CA SER A 63 -13.78 13.23 26.55
C SER A 63 -14.98 13.98 25.99
N ASP A 64 -16.07 13.25 25.70
CA ASP A 64 -17.29 13.82 25.15
C ASP A 64 -17.96 14.79 26.13
N LYS A 65 -17.95 14.45 27.43
CA LYS A 65 -18.47 15.34 28.49
C LYS A 65 -17.74 16.66 28.53
N ASN A 66 -16.43 16.66 28.27
CA ASN A 66 -15.60 17.86 28.27
C ASN A 66 -15.76 18.70 26.99
N THR A 67 -16.00 18.05 25.84
CA THR A 67 -16.15 18.74 24.55
C THR A 67 -17.59 19.12 24.22
N ASN A 68 -18.58 18.56 24.95
CA ASN A 68 -20.01 18.63 24.62
C ASN A 68 -20.33 18.11 23.22
N LYS A 69 -19.53 17.20 22.68
CA LYS A 69 -19.72 16.60 21.37
C LYS A 69 -19.64 15.08 21.46
N ILE A 70 -20.42 14.38 20.65
CA ILE A 70 -20.40 12.93 20.51
C ILE A 70 -20.45 12.58 19.03
N LEU A 71 -19.63 11.65 18.61
CA LEU A 71 -19.65 11.09 17.25
C LEU A 71 -20.33 9.71 17.26
N ILE A 72 -21.39 9.56 16.50
CA ILE A 72 -22.10 8.30 16.30
C ILE A 72 -21.89 7.83 14.87
N THR A 73 -21.28 6.69 14.71
CA THR A 73 -21.13 6.02 13.41
C THR A 73 -22.45 5.30 13.09
N VAL A 74 -22.97 5.53 11.90
CA VAL A 74 -24.21 4.92 11.42
C VAL A 74 -23.89 3.96 10.29
N LYS A 75 -24.37 2.73 10.39
CA LYS A 75 -24.20 1.69 9.36
C LYS A 75 -25.56 1.12 8.99
N TYR A 76 -25.75 0.73 7.74
CA TYR A 76 -26.91 -0.06 7.35
C TYR A 76 -26.91 -1.40 8.06
N LYS A 77 -28.07 -1.84 8.56
CA LYS A 77 -28.21 -3.20 9.11
C LYS A 77 -27.95 -4.24 8.03
N ASN A 78 -27.13 -5.23 8.36
CA ASN A 78 -27.02 -6.44 7.56
C ASN A 78 -28.28 -7.28 7.80
N ASN A 79 -29.32 -7.07 6.99
CA ASN A 79 -30.48 -7.98 7.01
C ASN A 79 -30.06 -9.30 6.40
N SER A 80 -29.81 -10.30 7.25
CA SER A 80 -29.47 -11.68 6.86
C SER A 80 -30.63 -12.44 6.17
N ASN A 81 -31.72 -11.76 5.78
CA ASN A 81 -32.91 -12.34 5.15
C ASN A 81 -33.38 -11.61 3.90
N THR A 82 -32.51 -10.88 3.18
CA THR A 82 -32.87 -10.41 1.84
C THR A 82 -32.36 -11.41 0.80
N ASN A 83 -33.25 -11.82 -0.11
CA ASN A 83 -32.97 -12.74 -1.21
C ASN A 83 -31.68 -12.32 -1.95
N GLU A 84 -30.80 -13.29 -2.28
CA GLU A 84 -29.54 -13.09 -3.00
C GLU A 84 -29.69 -12.27 -4.31
N GLU A 85 -30.90 -12.16 -4.85
CA GLU A 85 -31.20 -11.39 -6.07
C GLU A 85 -31.13 -9.85 -5.88
N GLU A 86 -31.30 -9.33 -4.66
CA GLU A 86 -31.36 -7.87 -4.40
C GLU A 86 -29.99 -7.18 -4.43
N PHE A 87 -28.88 -7.93 -4.37
CA PHE A 87 -27.52 -7.43 -4.32
C PHE A 87 -26.66 -7.72 -5.57
N ASP A 88 -27.27 -8.05 -6.71
CA ASP A 88 -26.51 -8.26 -7.96
C ASP A 88 -26.14 -6.96 -8.67
N SER A 89 -26.04 -5.88 -7.91
CA SER A 89 -25.59 -4.58 -8.44
C SER A 89 -24.96 -3.70 -7.38
N ILE A 90 -24.02 -2.84 -7.79
CA ILE A 90 -23.40 -1.80 -6.97
C ILE A 90 -23.57 -0.43 -7.63
N THR A 91 -23.65 0.59 -6.79
CA THR A 91 -23.71 1.99 -7.22
C THR A 91 -22.30 2.56 -7.32
N LEU A 92 -21.96 3.13 -8.45
CA LEU A 92 -20.66 3.74 -8.72
C LEU A 92 -20.86 5.22 -8.99
N ILE A 93 -20.07 6.05 -8.33
CA ILE A 93 -20.11 7.51 -8.47
C ILE A 93 -18.80 7.94 -9.11
N TYR A 94 -18.89 8.65 -10.21
CA TYR A 94 -17.78 9.27 -10.92
C TYR A 94 -17.88 10.77 -10.84
N LYS A 95 -16.76 11.46 -10.87
CA LYS A 95 -16.71 12.92 -10.86
C LYS A 95 -16.13 13.43 -12.16
N LYS A 96 -16.88 14.22 -12.90
CA LYS A 96 -16.39 14.81 -14.15
C LYS A 96 -15.20 15.73 -13.88
N ILE A 97 -14.02 15.39 -14.38
CA ILE A 97 -12.78 16.16 -14.18
C ILE A 97 -12.28 16.86 -15.45
N LYS A 98 -12.86 16.51 -16.61
CA LYS A 98 -12.48 17.09 -17.91
C LYS A 98 -13.74 17.54 -18.65
N ASP A 99 -13.57 18.55 -19.51
CA ASP A 99 -14.64 19.02 -20.39
C ASP A 99 -14.67 18.20 -21.68
N GLU A 100 -14.95 16.91 -21.54
CA GLU A 100 -15.08 15.94 -22.64
C GLU A 100 -16.50 15.36 -22.63
N PRO A 101 -17.08 14.98 -23.78
CA PRO A 101 -18.41 14.37 -23.85
C PRO A 101 -18.47 12.93 -23.33
N LYS A 102 -17.30 12.36 -23.04
CA LYS A 102 -17.15 11.00 -22.53
C LYS A 102 -16.50 11.03 -21.17
N ILE A 103 -16.84 10.04 -20.34
CA ILE A 103 -16.17 9.76 -19.09
C ILE A 103 -15.64 8.33 -19.14
N LYS A 104 -14.40 8.11 -18.70
CA LYS A 104 -13.86 6.77 -18.55
C LYS A 104 -14.37 6.17 -17.26
N ILE A 105 -15.14 5.07 -17.37
CA ILE A 105 -15.79 4.43 -16.21
C ILE A 105 -15.15 3.10 -15.82
N PHE A 106 -14.59 2.37 -16.75
CA PHE A 106 -13.92 1.09 -16.49
C PHE A 106 -12.59 0.97 -17.24
N GLY A 107 -11.70 0.10 -16.72
CA GLY A 107 -10.50 -0.29 -17.44
C GLY A 107 -10.80 -1.31 -18.53
N LYS A 108 -9.96 -1.33 -19.56
CA LYS A 108 -10.10 -2.20 -20.73
C LYS A 108 -10.16 -3.68 -20.38
N LYS A 109 -9.34 -4.13 -19.46
CA LYS A 109 -9.25 -5.53 -19.05
C LYS A 109 -10.51 -5.97 -18.31
N PHE A 110 -11.04 -5.09 -17.43
CA PHE A 110 -12.30 -5.34 -16.75
C PHE A 110 -13.46 -5.52 -17.75
N VAL A 111 -13.59 -4.61 -18.71
CA VAL A 111 -14.63 -4.70 -19.76
C VAL A 111 -14.49 -6.00 -20.53
N LYS A 112 -13.31 -6.29 -21.06
CA LYS A 112 -13.05 -7.52 -21.84
C LYS A 112 -13.40 -8.80 -21.07
N ASN A 113 -13.14 -8.84 -19.77
CA ASN A 113 -13.40 -10.02 -18.95
C ASN A 113 -14.89 -10.19 -18.60
N ASN A 114 -15.66 -9.08 -18.55
CA ASN A 114 -17.00 -9.08 -17.96
C ASN A 114 -18.10 -8.57 -18.90
N GLU A 115 -17.82 -8.23 -20.16
CA GLU A 115 -18.79 -7.65 -21.13
C GLU A 115 -20.03 -8.53 -21.40
N LYS A 116 -19.92 -9.85 -21.17
CA LYS A 116 -21.03 -10.81 -21.34
C LYS A 116 -21.80 -11.07 -20.04
N ILE A 117 -21.30 -10.55 -18.92
CA ILE A 117 -21.81 -10.81 -17.57
C ILE A 117 -22.50 -9.55 -17.03
N CYS A 118 -21.83 -8.41 -17.18
CA CYS A 118 -22.23 -7.16 -16.53
C CYS A 118 -22.90 -6.19 -17.49
N ASN A 119 -23.82 -5.39 -16.94
CA ASN A 119 -24.44 -4.28 -17.62
C ASN A 119 -24.32 -3.00 -16.78
N ILE A 120 -24.35 -1.85 -17.46
CA ILE A 120 -24.43 -0.53 -16.89
C ILE A 120 -25.89 -0.10 -16.85
N ILE A 121 -26.36 0.36 -15.71
CA ILE A 121 -27.67 1.00 -15.58
C ILE A 121 -27.46 2.49 -15.30
N PHE A 122 -27.94 3.34 -16.18
CA PHE A 122 -27.88 4.79 -16.08
C PHE A 122 -29.22 5.41 -16.34
N LYS A 123 -29.75 6.19 -15.38
CA LYS A 123 -31.08 6.82 -15.43
C LYS A 123 -32.25 5.86 -15.75
N GLY A 124 -32.11 4.59 -15.36
CA GLY A 124 -33.12 3.55 -15.60
C GLY A 124 -32.92 2.74 -16.89
N ASP A 125 -32.10 3.22 -17.81
CA ASP A 125 -31.78 2.50 -19.05
C ASP A 125 -30.59 1.57 -18.84
N THR A 126 -30.59 0.45 -19.57
CA THR A 126 -29.53 -0.58 -19.52
C THR A 126 -28.63 -0.48 -20.74
N TYR A 127 -27.33 -0.44 -20.50
CA TYR A 127 -26.28 -0.37 -21.51
C TYR A 127 -25.30 -1.56 -21.34
N SER A 128 -24.69 -1.98 -22.44
CA SER A 128 -23.58 -2.94 -22.39
C SER A 128 -22.38 -2.37 -21.63
N LEU A 129 -21.61 -3.25 -20.99
CA LEU A 129 -20.37 -2.86 -20.32
C LEU A 129 -19.38 -2.26 -21.33
N GLN A 130 -18.80 -1.11 -21.02
CA GLN A 130 -17.89 -0.36 -21.91
C GLN A 130 -16.87 0.44 -21.09
N GLU A 131 -15.74 0.78 -21.72
CA GLU A 131 -14.65 1.53 -21.08
C GLU A 131 -15.04 3.00 -20.85
N ASP A 132 -15.53 3.62 -21.93
CA ASP A 132 -15.92 5.03 -21.94
C ASP A 132 -17.44 5.13 -22.07
N PHE A 133 -18.05 5.98 -21.25
CA PHE A 133 -19.47 6.22 -21.28
C PHE A 133 -19.76 7.60 -21.86
N ASN A 134 -20.60 7.63 -22.93
CA ASN A 134 -21.05 8.87 -23.53
C ASN A 134 -22.13 9.51 -22.64
N MET A 135 -21.88 10.75 -22.23
CA MET A 135 -22.86 11.52 -21.48
C MET A 135 -23.84 12.18 -22.45
N VAL A 136 -25.10 11.79 -22.32
CA VAL A 136 -26.19 12.38 -23.14
C VAL A 136 -26.55 13.78 -22.68
N ASP A 137 -26.30 14.10 -21.38
CA ASP A 137 -26.61 15.38 -20.79
C ASP A 137 -25.37 16.27 -20.61
N ASN A 138 -25.59 17.58 -20.52
CA ASN A 138 -24.56 18.55 -20.24
C ASN A 138 -24.18 18.53 -18.75
N TYR A 139 -23.18 17.69 -18.39
CA TYR A 139 -22.54 17.72 -17.08
C TYR A 139 -21.41 18.74 -17.08
N ASN A 140 -21.29 19.51 -16.01
CA ASN A 140 -20.17 20.43 -15.80
C ASN A 140 -19.00 19.73 -15.11
N ILE A 141 -17.81 20.32 -15.18
CA ILE A 141 -16.67 19.85 -14.38
C ILE A 141 -17.05 19.94 -12.90
N GLY A 142 -16.86 18.86 -12.18
CA GLY A 142 -17.22 18.72 -10.77
C GLY A 142 -18.53 18.00 -10.50
N ASP A 143 -19.41 17.85 -11.50
CA ASP A 143 -20.67 17.11 -11.35
C ASP A 143 -20.44 15.63 -11.11
N GLU A 144 -21.32 15.02 -10.32
CA GLU A 144 -21.31 13.58 -10.04
C GLU A 144 -22.17 12.83 -11.06
N ILE A 145 -21.64 11.75 -11.56
CA ILE A 145 -22.29 10.84 -12.50
C ILE A 145 -22.49 9.52 -11.77
N ILE A 146 -23.75 9.16 -11.56
CA ILE A 146 -24.13 7.96 -10.80
C ILE A 146 -24.58 6.88 -11.79
N ILE A 147 -23.90 5.74 -11.76
CA ILE A 147 -24.29 4.55 -12.53
C ILE A 147 -24.44 3.35 -11.58
N LYS A 148 -25.18 2.34 -11.99
CA LYS A 148 -25.16 1.01 -11.37
C LYS A 148 -24.46 0.01 -12.29
N LEU A 149 -23.63 -0.83 -11.70
CA LEU A 149 -23.07 -2.00 -12.35
C LEU A 149 -23.87 -3.21 -11.86
N SER A 150 -24.52 -3.94 -12.77
CA SER A 150 -25.30 -5.15 -12.48
C SER A 150 -24.61 -6.40 -13.02
N GLY A 151 -24.99 -7.59 -12.52
CA GLY A 151 -24.37 -8.87 -12.86
C GLY A 151 -23.11 -9.16 -12.04
N ILE A 152 -22.92 -8.49 -10.90
CA ILE A 152 -21.67 -8.57 -10.13
C ILE A 152 -21.46 -9.90 -9.41
N ASN A 153 -22.52 -10.67 -9.12
CA ASN A 153 -22.41 -11.93 -8.39
C ASN A 153 -21.73 -13.04 -9.20
N SER A 154 -21.72 -12.92 -10.52
CA SER A 154 -21.09 -13.89 -11.43
C SER A 154 -19.66 -13.52 -11.83
N ILE A 155 -19.14 -12.39 -11.37
CA ILE A 155 -17.78 -11.92 -11.67
C ILE A 155 -16.76 -12.77 -10.93
N THR A 156 -15.71 -13.19 -11.66
CA THR A 156 -14.54 -13.88 -11.05
C THR A 156 -13.25 -13.11 -11.20
N ASN A 157 -13.25 -12.05 -12.00
CA ASN A 157 -12.06 -11.22 -12.27
C ASN A 157 -12.44 -9.74 -12.38
N ILE A 158 -11.84 -8.91 -11.52
CA ILE A 158 -12.05 -7.46 -11.52
C ILE A 158 -10.77 -6.68 -11.85
N ASP A 159 -9.83 -7.33 -12.52
CA ASP A 159 -8.60 -6.68 -12.95
C ASP A 159 -8.90 -5.37 -13.70
N GLU A 160 -8.19 -4.30 -13.28
CA GLU A 160 -8.31 -2.98 -13.88
C GLU A 160 -9.71 -2.34 -13.77
N MET A 161 -10.57 -2.76 -12.84
CA MET A 161 -11.95 -2.25 -12.78
C MET A 161 -12.02 -0.73 -12.84
N PHE A 162 -11.25 -0.02 -12.05
CA PHE A 162 -11.21 1.44 -12.02
C PHE A 162 -9.90 2.03 -12.58
N PHE A 163 -9.21 1.30 -13.44
CA PHE A 163 -7.90 1.70 -13.98
C PHE A 163 -7.93 3.06 -14.67
N ARG A 164 -7.30 4.07 -14.02
CA ARG A 164 -7.24 5.47 -14.53
C ARG A 164 -8.59 6.03 -14.94
N THR A 165 -9.62 5.71 -14.17
CA THR A 165 -10.97 6.24 -14.35
C THR A 165 -11.18 7.50 -13.53
N GLU A 166 -12.34 8.11 -13.68
CA GLU A 166 -12.81 9.24 -12.89
C GLU A 166 -13.64 8.77 -11.68
N PHE A 167 -13.44 7.51 -11.24
CA PHE A 167 -14.11 6.94 -10.08
C PHE A 167 -13.87 7.78 -8.83
N PHE A 168 -14.94 8.09 -8.12
CA PHE A 168 -14.92 8.92 -6.93
C PHE A 168 -15.38 8.18 -5.68
N SER A 169 -16.48 7.42 -5.76
CA SER A 169 -17.03 6.72 -4.61
C SER A 169 -17.96 5.57 -5.00
N SER A 170 -18.26 4.71 -4.05
CA SER A 170 -19.31 3.69 -4.15
C SER A 170 -19.90 3.48 -2.76
N PRO A 171 -21.12 3.94 -2.50
CA PRO A 171 -21.72 3.94 -1.17
C PRO A 171 -22.11 2.54 -0.67
N ASP A 172 -22.24 1.58 -1.58
CA ASP A 172 -22.71 0.23 -1.30
C ASP A 172 -21.72 -0.87 -1.67
N ILE A 173 -20.49 -0.54 -2.07
CA ILE A 173 -19.46 -1.51 -2.47
C ILE A 173 -19.10 -2.49 -1.34
N TYR A 174 -19.27 -2.07 -0.07
CA TYR A 174 -19.05 -2.93 1.09
C TYR A 174 -20.01 -4.12 1.18
N LYS A 175 -21.13 -4.06 0.44
CA LYS A 175 -22.13 -5.14 0.35
C LYS A 175 -21.77 -6.18 -0.70
N TRP A 176 -20.83 -5.88 -1.58
CA TRP A 176 -20.47 -6.79 -2.66
C TRP A 176 -19.83 -8.06 -2.12
N ASN A 177 -20.44 -9.18 -2.40
CA ASN A 177 -19.88 -10.50 -2.10
C ASN A 177 -18.77 -10.82 -3.11
N THR A 178 -17.52 -10.67 -2.71
CA THR A 178 -16.34 -10.90 -3.56
C THR A 178 -15.80 -12.33 -3.50
N LYS A 179 -16.52 -13.25 -2.86
CA LYS A 179 -16.08 -14.64 -2.65
C LYS A 179 -15.67 -15.37 -3.94
N ASN A 180 -16.31 -15.07 -5.07
CA ASN A 180 -16.00 -15.70 -6.34
C ASN A 180 -14.81 -15.08 -7.08
N ILE A 181 -14.27 -13.95 -6.58
CA ILE A 181 -13.20 -13.23 -7.24
C ILE A 181 -11.87 -13.97 -7.04
N THR A 182 -11.15 -14.18 -8.13
CA THR A 182 -9.83 -14.85 -8.14
C THR A 182 -8.68 -13.91 -8.49
N SER A 183 -8.97 -12.77 -9.13
CA SER A 183 -7.97 -11.75 -9.49
C SER A 183 -8.52 -10.35 -9.35
N MET A 184 -7.71 -9.49 -8.75
CA MET A 184 -8.00 -8.08 -8.46
C MET A 184 -6.80 -7.19 -8.80
N SER A 185 -6.05 -7.49 -9.86
CA SER A 185 -4.88 -6.68 -10.22
C SER A 185 -5.29 -5.29 -10.71
N ASN A 186 -4.55 -4.25 -10.30
CA ASN A 186 -4.73 -2.87 -10.76
C ASN A 186 -6.15 -2.29 -10.57
N VAL A 187 -6.91 -2.74 -9.57
CA VAL A 187 -8.32 -2.33 -9.41
C VAL A 187 -8.46 -0.82 -9.27
N PHE A 188 -7.68 -0.18 -8.41
CA PHE A 188 -7.71 1.26 -8.18
C PHE A 188 -6.51 1.99 -8.79
N TYR A 189 -5.86 1.40 -9.80
CA TYR A 189 -4.68 1.96 -10.44
C TYR A 189 -4.91 3.38 -10.96
N GLY A 190 -4.05 4.32 -10.55
CA GLY A 190 -4.00 5.67 -11.12
C GLY A 190 -5.14 6.60 -10.70
N LEU A 191 -5.86 6.29 -9.62
CA LEU A 191 -6.88 7.17 -9.05
C LEU A 191 -6.22 8.31 -8.26
N SER A 192 -5.46 9.15 -8.95
CA SER A 192 -4.59 10.17 -8.36
C SER A 192 -5.33 11.30 -7.64
N ILE A 193 -6.61 11.50 -7.91
CA ILE A 193 -7.44 12.52 -7.24
C ILE A 193 -8.17 11.99 -6.01
N LEU A 194 -8.22 10.66 -5.82
CA LEU A 194 -8.98 10.03 -4.76
C LEU A 194 -8.23 10.13 -3.42
N SER A 195 -8.73 10.93 -2.50
CA SER A 195 -8.11 11.11 -1.18
C SER A 195 -8.55 10.07 -0.14
N LYS A 196 -9.66 9.38 -0.39
CA LYS A 196 -10.21 8.32 0.48
C LYS A 196 -10.90 7.27 -0.38
N LEU A 197 -10.65 6.01 -0.09
CA LEU A 197 -11.33 4.87 -0.72
C LEU A 197 -12.69 4.60 -0.08
N PRO A 198 -13.63 4.01 -0.82
CA PRO A 198 -14.83 3.41 -0.21
C PRO A 198 -14.44 2.26 0.71
N ASP A 199 -15.37 1.85 1.57
CA ASP A 199 -15.13 0.75 2.51
C ASP A 199 -15.08 -0.61 1.78
N ILE A 200 -13.90 -1.19 1.69
CA ILE A 200 -13.61 -2.50 1.11
C ILE A 200 -13.11 -3.51 2.17
N SER A 201 -13.28 -3.18 3.47
CA SER A 201 -12.78 -3.99 4.58
C SER A 201 -13.40 -5.40 4.62
N ASN A 202 -14.63 -5.53 4.14
CA ASN A 202 -15.38 -6.79 4.12
C ASN A 202 -15.18 -7.63 2.85
N TRP A 203 -14.34 -7.19 1.93
CA TRP A 203 -14.08 -7.98 0.73
C TRP A 203 -13.47 -9.34 1.08
N ASP A 204 -14.08 -10.40 0.60
CA ASP A 204 -13.57 -11.76 0.77
C ASP A 204 -12.42 -11.99 -0.22
N MET A 205 -11.22 -12.14 0.34
CA MET A 205 -9.98 -12.36 -0.41
C MET A 205 -9.59 -13.84 -0.49
N SER A 206 -10.42 -14.75 0.03
CA SER A 206 -10.05 -16.16 0.24
C SER A 206 -9.71 -16.91 -1.05
N ASN A 207 -10.27 -16.52 -2.19
CA ASN A 207 -9.99 -17.13 -3.49
C ASN A 207 -9.07 -16.26 -4.38
N VAL A 208 -8.66 -15.08 -3.89
CA VAL A 208 -7.85 -14.16 -4.66
C VAL A 208 -6.39 -14.59 -4.66
N THR A 209 -5.81 -14.67 -5.85
CA THR A 209 -4.39 -15.05 -6.04
C THR A 209 -3.52 -13.88 -6.49
N ASN A 210 -4.11 -12.83 -7.05
CA ASN A 210 -3.39 -11.68 -7.60
C ASN A 210 -4.04 -10.36 -7.18
N ILE A 211 -3.29 -9.53 -6.44
CA ILE A 211 -3.64 -8.15 -6.10
C ILE A 211 -2.52 -7.17 -6.49
N SER A 212 -1.72 -7.54 -7.51
CA SER A 212 -0.63 -6.66 -7.96
C SER A 212 -1.17 -5.31 -8.43
N GLY A 213 -0.47 -4.24 -8.03
CA GLY A 213 -0.84 -2.88 -8.41
C GLY A 213 -2.20 -2.40 -7.91
N PHE A 214 -2.79 -3.03 -6.90
CA PHE A 214 -4.17 -2.76 -6.45
C PHE A 214 -4.44 -1.27 -6.18
N PHE A 215 -3.49 -0.56 -5.54
CA PHE A 215 -3.53 0.87 -5.27
C PHE A 215 -2.45 1.66 -6.02
N TYR A 216 -1.92 1.12 -7.10
CA TYR A 216 -0.83 1.73 -7.87
C TYR A 216 -1.15 3.18 -8.28
N GLU A 217 -0.24 4.13 -8.00
CA GLU A 217 -0.41 5.56 -8.30
C GLU A 217 -1.66 6.23 -7.67
N CYS A 218 -2.18 5.72 -6.55
CA CYS A 218 -3.18 6.45 -5.75
C CYS A 218 -2.48 7.57 -4.95
N SER A 219 -1.93 8.56 -5.66
CA SER A 219 -0.98 9.53 -5.10
C SER A 219 -1.58 10.52 -4.09
N SER A 220 -2.89 10.74 -4.10
CA SER A 220 -3.59 11.61 -3.13
C SER A 220 -4.13 10.87 -1.90
N LEU A 221 -4.01 9.53 -1.88
CA LEU A 221 -4.57 8.70 -0.82
C LEU A 221 -3.74 8.83 0.45
N LYS A 222 -4.34 9.31 1.55
CA LYS A 222 -3.65 9.53 2.83
C LYS A 222 -3.70 8.33 3.77
N SER A 223 -4.76 7.54 3.69
CA SER A 223 -4.99 6.34 4.48
C SER A 223 -5.83 5.33 3.71
N LEU A 224 -5.81 4.10 4.16
CA LEU A 224 -6.58 3.00 3.59
C LEU A 224 -7.75 2.64 4.51
N PRO A 225 -8.85 2.04 3.99
CA PRO A 225 -9.82 1.33 4.82
C PRO A 225 -9.13 0.20 5.58
N ASP A 226 -9.81 -0.36 6.58
CA ASP A 226 -9.24 -1.46 7.38
C ASP A 226 -9.16 -2.76 6.55
N ILE A 227 -8.00 -2.98 5.95
CA ILE A 227 -7.66 -4.21 5.20
C ILE A 227 -6.92 -5.25 6.06
N SER A 228 -6.87 -5.06 7.38
CA SER A 228 -6.17 -5.97 8.32
C SER A 228 -6.77 -7.38 8.37
N LYS A 229 -8.06 -7.49 8.02
CA LYS A 229 -8.82 -8.75 8.06
C LYS A 229 -8.80 -9.52 6.74
N TRP A 230 -8.17 -8.99 5.70
CA TRP A 230 -8.10 -9.69 4.43
C TRP A 230 -7.39 -11.05 4.58
N ASN A 231 -8.04 -12.10 4.11
CA ASN A 231 -7.42 -13.43 4.05
C ASN A 231 -6.47 -13.51 2.84
N THR A 232 -5.18 -13.32 3.10
CA THR A 232 -4.15 -13.23 2.07
C THR A 232 -3.43 -14.56 1.77
N GLN A 233 -3.87 -15.66 2.39
CA GLN A 233 -3.15 -16.95 2.33
C GLN A 233 -2.94 -17.51 0.91
N ASN A 234 -3.81 -17.16 -0.04
CA ASN A 234 -3.74 -17.64 -1.43
C ASN A 234 -3.10 -16.61 -2.39
N ILE A 235 -2.68 -15.45 -1.89
CA ILE A 235 -2.06 -14.41 -2.72
C ILE A 235 -0.68 -14.89 -3.20
N ILE A 236 -0.52 -14.95 -4.52
CA ILE A 236 0.74 -15.31 -5.19
C ILE A 236 1.50 -14.04 -5.60
N ASP A 237 0.77 -13.02 -6.09
CA ASP A 237 1.36 -11.76 -6.54
C ASP A 237 0.82 -10.57 -5.74
N LEU A 238 1.72 -9.97 -4.97
CA LEU A 238 1.53 -8.78 -4.14
C LEU A 238 2.35 -7.60 -4.67
N SER A 239 2.97 -7.74 -5.84
CA SER A 239 3.86 -6.72 -6.41
C SER A 239 3.13 -5.40 -6.61
N ASP A 240 3.87 -4.29 -6.42
CA ASP A 240 3.41 -2.95 -6.79
C ASP A 240 2.15 -2.46 -6.05
N ILE A 241 1.69 -3.15 -4.99
CA ILE A 241 0.36 -2.91 -4.37
C ILE A 241 0.16 -1.46 -3.93
N PHE A 242 1.20 -0.80 -3.38
CA PHE A 242 1.17 0.60 -2.95
C PHE A 242 2.13 1.49 -3.75
N TRP A 243 2.52 1.06 -4.95
CA TRP A 243 3.43 1.82 -5.81
C TRP A 243 2.96 3.27 -5.97
N ARG A 244 3.86 4.24 -5.59
CA ARG A 244 3.58 5.68 -5.67
C ARG A 244 2.32 6.18 -4.95
N CYS A 245 1.91 5.51 -3.90
CA CYS A 245 0.95 6.10 -2.95
C CYS A 245 1.67 7.20 -2.15
N SER A 246 2.09 8.27 -2.82
CA SER A 246 3.04 9.25 -2.29
C SER A 246 2.52 10.07 -1.12
N SER A 247 1.20 10.22 -0.97
CA SER A 247 0.56 10.89 0.17
C SER A 247 0.17 9.96 1.31
N LEU A 248 0.42 8.64 1.18
CA LEU A 248 0.05 7.66 2.20
C LEU A 248 0.94 7.83 3.43
N GLU A 249 0.33 8.25 4.55
CA GLU A 249 1.04 8.56 5.80
C GLU A 249 1.09 7.36 6.75
N ILE A 250 0.01 6.56 6.76
CA ILE A 250 -0.18 5.41 7.64
C ILE A 250 -0.82 4.24 6.89
N LEU A 251 -0.51 3.04 7.33
CA LEU A 251 -1.13 1.80 6.88
C LEU A 251 -1.98 1.19 8.00
N PRO A 252 -3.10 0.51 7.68
CA PRO A 252 -3.77 -0.35 8.64
C PRO A 252 -2.85 -1.49 9.11
N ASP A 253 -3.22 -2.21 10.17
CA ASP A 253 -2.41 -3.30 10.69
C ASP A 253 -2.40 -4.52 9.76
N ILE A 254 -1.48 -4.53 8.81
CA ILE A 254 -1.24 -5.65 7.89
C ILE A 254 -0.28 -6.71 8.44
N SER A 255 0.05 -6.66 9.74
CA SER A 255 0.95 -7.63 10.39
C SER A 255 0.43 -9.06 10.37
N LYS A 256 -0.90 -9.22 10.23
CA LYS A 256 -1.58 -10.52 10.22
C LYS A 256 -1.73 -11.14 8.83
N TRP A 257 -1.30 -10.45 7.80
CA TRP A 257 -1.34 -11.02 6.45
C TRP A 257 -0.52 -12.30 6.39
N ASN A 258 -1.16 -13.37 5.96
CA ASN A 258 -0.47 -14.64 5.67
C ASN A 258 0.07 -14.58 4.24
N LEU A 259 1.39 -14.58 4.10
CA LEU A 259 2.09 -14.48 2.82
C LEU A 259 2.82 -15.78 2.43
N ASP A 260 2.44 -16.91 3.04
CA ASP A 260 3.08 -18.22 2.78
C ASP A 260 3.05 -18.62 1.30
N SER A 261 2.01 -18.23 0.56
CA SER A 261 1.90 -18.53 -0.88
C SER A 261 2.52 -17.47 -1.78
N THR A 262 2.95 -16.32 -1.21
CA THR A 262 3.36 -15.17 -1.99
C THR A 262 4.74 -15.35 -2.59
N LYS A 263 4.81 -15.24 -3.91
CA LYS A 263 6.03 -15.41 -4.69
C LYS A 263 6.60 -14.09 -5.21
N TYR A 264 5.74 -13.14 -5.56
CA TYR A 264 6.14 -11.86 -6.12
C TYR A 264 5.78 -10.74 -5.18
N MET A 265 6.80 -10.01 -4.68
CA MET A 265 6.68 -9.00 -3.64
C MET A 265 7.49 -7.73 -3.96
N ARG A 266 7.86 -7.54 -5.24
CA ARG A 266 8.63 -6.36 -5.62
C ARG A 266 7.81 -5.08 -5.44
N ASN A 267 8.51 -3.99 -5.15
CA ASN A 267 7.95 -2.63 -5.18
C ASN A 267 6.75 -2.39 -4.26
N ILE A 268 6.56 -3.16 -3.19
CA ILE A 268 5.35 -3.06 -2.33
C ILE A 268 5.11 -1.62 -1.88
N PHE A 269 6.14 -0.93 -1.38
CA PHE A 269 6.06 0.45 -0.88
C PHE A 269 6.86 1.44 -1.74
N TYR A 270 7.07 1.12 -3.03
CA TYR A 270 7.86 1.95 -3.94
C TYR A 270 7.32 3.39 -4.01
N GLU A 271 8.18 4.37 -3.68
CA GLU A 271 7.86 5.80 -3.64
C GLU A 271 6.61 6.16 -2.77
N CYS A 272 6.37 5.42 -1.68
CA CYS A 272 5.47 5.84 -0.61
C CYS A 272 6.17 6.92 0.23
N SER A 273 6.39 8.09 -0.36
CA SER A 273 7.31 9.11 0.17
C SER A 273 6.87 9.76 1.48
N SER A 274 5.58 9.77 1.80
CA SER A 274 5.03 10.32 3.05
C SER A 274 4.90 9.29 4.18
N LEU A 275 5.18 8.01 3.91
CA LEU A 275 5.02 6.93 4.88
C LEU A 275 6.09 7.02 5.97
N LYS A 276 5.69 7.29 7.21
CA LYS A 276 6.62 7.51 8.35
C LYS A 276 7.02 6.22 9.06
N SER A 277 6.10 5.27 9.11
CA SER A 277 6.30 3.98 9.78
C SER A 277 5.52 2.87 9.09
N LEU A 278 5.92 1.64 9.35
CA LEU A 278 5.25 0.43 8.87
C LEU A 278 4.59 -0.29 10.06
N PRO A 279 3.45 -0.97 9.85
CA PRO A 279 2.96 -1.98 10.78
C PRO A 279 4.03 -3.04 11.06
N ASN A 280 3.84 -3.85 12.09
CA ASN A 280 4.83 -4.88 12.42
C ASN A 280 4.86 -6.01 11.39
N ILE A 281 5.60 -5.82 10.30
CA ILE A 281 5.81 -6.80 9.22
C ILE A 281 6.84 -7.90 9.58
N SER A 282 7.37 -7.93 10.80
CA SER A 282 8.31 -8.97 11.25
C SER A 282 7.73 -10.38 11.18
N LYS A 283 6.39 -10.48 11.21
CA LYS A 283 5.67 -11.75 11.17
C LYS A 283 5.36 -12.25 9.76
N TRP A 284 5.66 -11.47 8.74
CA TRP A 284 5.44 -11.91 7.37
C TRP A 284 6.32 -13.10 7.05
N SER A 285 5.69 -14.20 6.64
CA SER A 285 6.39 -15.35 6.08
C SER A 285 6.63 -15.08 4.59
N ILE A 286 7.91 -14.89 4.23
CA ILE A 286 8.30 -14.59 2.84
C ILE A 286 9.17 -15.69 2.23
N ASN A 287 9.13 -16.89 2.83
CA ASN A 287 9.95 -18.04 2.44
C ASN A 287 9.78 -18.48 0.97
N ASN A 288 8.63 -18.19 0.35
CA ASN A 288 8.39 -18.47 -1.06
C ASN A 288 8.71 -17.29 -1.99
N ALA A 289 9.06 -16.13 -1.42
CA ALA A 289 9.35 -14.94 -2.22
C ALA A 289 10.64 -15.12 -3.04
N THR A 290 10.54 -14.87 -4.34
CA THR A 290 11.70 -14.92 -5.26
C THR A 290 12.24 -13.54 -5.59
N ASN A 291 11.45 -12.50 -5.39
CA ASN A 291 11.82 -11.12 -5.71
C ASN A 291 11.19 -10.16 -4.71
N ILE A 292 12.02 -9.41 -4.01
CA ILE A 292 11.65 -8.32 -3.10
C ILE A 292 12.36 -7.00 -3.47
N CYS A 293 12.85 -6.88 -4.71
CA CYS A 293 13.55 -5.68 -5.15
C CYS A 293 12.67 -4.42 -5.01
N ASN A 294 13.31 -3.30 -4.75
CA ASN A 294 12.68 -1.99 -4.59
C ASN A 294 11.57 -1.93 -3.52
N MET A 295 11.46 -2.88 -2.59
CA MET A 295 10.32 -2.95 -1.66
C MET A 295 10.10 -1.64 -0.90
N PHE A 296 11.18 -0.96 -0.48
CA PHE A 296 11.15 0.31 0.25
C PHE A 296 11.77 1.46 -0.56
N TYR A 297 11.91 1.31 -1.88
CA TYR A 297 12.49 2.34 -2.75
C TYR A 297 11.78 3.68 -2.59
N GLY A 298 12.54 4.74 -2.29
CA GLY A 298 12.00 6.09 -2.24
C GLY A 298 11.01 6.37 -1.09
N CYS A 299 11.00 5.55 -0.04
CA CYS A 299 10.27 5.83 1.20
C CYS A 299 10.99 6.94 1.98
N LEU A 300 10.87 8.19 1.50
CA LEU A 300 11.68 9.32 1.96
C LEU A 300 11.48 9.65 3.43
N SER A 301 10.25 9.49 3.96
CA SER A 301 9.87 9.83 5.33
C SER A 301 9.97 8.64 6.29
N LEU A 302 10.37 7.46 5.83
CA LEU A 302 10.42 6.26 6.66
C LEU A 302 11.58 6.32 7.64
N GLU A 303 11.26 6.49 8.93
CA GLU A 303 12.27 6.67 9.99
C GLU A 303 12.80 5.34 10.51
N LYS A 304 11.96 4.29 10.49
CA LYS A 304 12.28 2.96 11.01
C LYS A 304 11.56 1.87 10.22
N ILE A 305 12.27 0.77 10.00
CA ILE A 305 11.70 -0.49 9.48
C ILE A 305 11.56 -1.44 10.67
N PRO A 306 10.42 -2.17 10.82
CA PRO A 306 10.28 -3.23 11.82
C PRO A 306 11.37 -4.30 11.70
N ASP A 307 11.56 -5.08 12.77
CA ASP A 307 12.56 -6.16 12.77
C ASP A 307 12.24 -7.20 11.70
N ILE A 308 13.07 -7.26 10.67
CA ILE A 308 12.99 -8.21 9.54
C ILE A 308 14.09 -9.28 9.61
N SER A 309 14.79 -9.41 10.74
CA SER A 309 15.87 -10.39 10.92
C SER A 309 15.44 -11.84 10.73
N LYS A 310 14.17 -12.12 10.99
CA LYS A 310 13.57 -13.45 10.86
C LYS A 310 13.06 -13.80 9.46
N TRP A 311 13.12 -12.88 8.52
CA TRP A 311 12.69 -13.16 7.16
C TRP A 311 13.57 -14.22 6.51
N ASP A 312 12.97 -15.31 6.07
CA ASP A 312 13.65 -16.30 5.23
C ASP A 312 13.66 -15.84 3.77
N ILE A 313 14.80 -15.32 3.36
CA ILE A 313 15.02 -14.85 1.99
C ILE A 313 15.81 -15.84 1.14
N SER A 314 15.90 -17.10 1.57
CA SER A 314 16.74 -18.13 0.89
C SER A 314 16.36 -18.37 -0.57
N ASN A 315 15.10 -18.08 -0.96
CA ASN A 315 14.61 -18.17 -2.34
C ASN A 315 14.74 -16.85 -3.13
N VAL A 316 15.15 -15.76 -2.47
CA VAL A 316 15.25 -14.45 -3.13
C VAL A 316 16.46 -14.39 -4.04
N ILE A 317 16.26 -13.94 -5.28
CA ILE A 317 17.32 -13.80 -6.28
C ILE A 317 17.74 -12.36 -6.54
N ASP A 318 16.92 -11.37 -6.13
CA ASP A 318 17.16 -9.95 -6.39
C ASP A 318 16.79 -9.09 -5.17
N LEU A 319 17.81 -8.40 -4.62
CA LEU A 319 17.70 -7.42 -3.54
C LEU A 319 18.00 -5.99 -4.03
N SER A 320 18.00 -5.78 -5.36
CA SER A 320 18.32 -4.48 -5.94
C SER A 320 17.42 -3.40 -5.39
N TYR A 321 18.06 -2.28 -5.00
CA TYR A 321 17.37 -1.06 -4.58
C TYR A 321 16.41 -1.22 -3.40
N LEU A 322 16.57 -2.27 -2.56
CA LEU A 322 15.65 -2.61 -1.47
C LEU A 322 15.34 -1.40 -0.58
N PHE A 323 16.37 -0.62 -0.19
CA PHE A 323 16.26 0.56 0.66
C PHE A 323 16.66 1.86 -0.06
N TRP A 324 16.70 1.87 -1.39
CA TRP A 324 17.13 3.05 -2.15
C TRP A 324 16.35 4.30 -1.75
N GLY A 325 17.07 5.36 -1.39
CA GLY A 325 16.47 6.66 -1.12
C GLY A 325 15.66 6.73 0.18
N CYS A 326 15.83 5.79 1.11
CA CYS A 326 15.28 5.91 2.47
C CYS A 326 16.09 6.96 3.25
N ILE A 327 15.89 8.24 2.92
CA ILE A 327 16.74 9.33 3.41
C ILE A 327 16.57 9.62 4.90
N SER A 328 15.41 9.31 5.48
CA SER A 328 15.13 9.49 6.91
C SER A 328 15.48 8.26 7.76
N LEU A 329 15.90 7.16 7.13
CA LEU A 329 16.25 5.92 7.83
C LEU A 329 17.63 6.08 8.48
N HIS A 330 17.70 6.02 9.83
CA HIS A 330 18.95 6.20 10.56
C HIS A 330 19.68 4.87 10.83
N GLU A 331 18.95 3.77 10.85
CA GLU A 331 19.49 2.43 11.06
C GLU A 331 18.84 1.42 10.12
N ILE A 332 19.63 0.47 9.65
CA ILE A 332 19.14 -0.69 8.90
C ILE A 332 18.77 -1.78 9.91
N PRO A 333 17.60 -2.44 9.79
CA PRO A 333 17.27 -3.60 10.63
C PRO A 333 18.38 -4.66 10.56
N ASP A 334 18.47 -5.50 11.60
CA ASP A 334 19.46 -6.58 11.58
C ASP A 334 19.16 -7.60 10.46
N ILE A 335 19.99 -7.58 9.44
CA ILE A 335 19.97 -8.49 8.27
C ILE A 335 21.17 -9.40 8.23
N SER A 336 21.93 -9.49 9.33
CA SER A 336 23.20 -10.25 9.40
C SER A 336 23.00 -11.74 9.12
N GLN A 337 21.85 -12.29 9.52
CA GLN A 337 21.52 -13.70 9.36
C GLN A 337 20.82 -14.07 8.04
N TRP A 338 20.62 -13.11 7.17
CA TRP A 338 19.97 -13.37 5.89
C TRP A 338 20.79 -14.33 5.03
N ASN A 339 20.16 -15.40 4.56
CA ASN A 339 20.76 -16.32 3.60
C ASN A 339 20.65 -15.75 2.18
N ILE A 340 21.70 -15.09 1.72
CA ILE A 340 21.76 -14.49 0.38
C ILE A 340 22.42 -15.41 -0.67
N SER A 341 22.57 -16.69 -0.40
CA SER A 341 23.30 -17.61 -1.28
C SER A 341 22.71 -17.72 -2.70
N ASN A 342 21.42 -17.42 -2.89
CA ASN A 342 20.77 -17.41 -4.20
C ASN A 342 20.70 -16.00 -4.83
N VAL A 343 21.11 -14.96 -4.10
CA VAL A 343 21.03 -13.58 -4.58
C VAL A 343 22.05 -13.33 -5.70
N LYS A 344 21.56 -12.77 -6.80
CA LYS A 344 22.40 -12.40 -7.97
C LYS A 344 22.69 -10.89 -8.01
N SER A 345 21.85 -10.06 -7.41
CA SER A 345 22.01 -8.61 -7.45
C SER A 345 21.78 -7.97 -6.08
N LEU A 346 22.78 -7.14 -5.68
CA LEU A 346 22.74 -6.21 -4.55
C LEU A 346 22.77 -4.75 -5.04
N ARG A 347 22.47 -4.53 -6.34
CA ARG A 347 22.57 -3.22 -6.97
C ARG A 347 21.79 -2.16 -6.19
N GLY A 348 22.49 -1.11 -5.78
CA GLY A 348 21.89 0.05 -5.13
C GLY A 348 21.11 -0.24 -3.85
N MET A 349 21.37 -1.36 -3.17
CA MET A 349 20.58 -1.83 -2.02
C MET A 349 20.40 -0.76 -0.95
N PHE A 350 21.43 0.05 -0.67
CA PHE A 350 21.45 1.15 0.28
C PHE A 350 21.70 2.51 -0.38
N CYS A 351 21.59 2.59 -1.70
CA CYS A 351 21.86 3.80 -2.46
C CYS A 351 21.00 4.98 -1.95
N ASN A 352 21.61 6.15 -1.75
CA ASN A 352 20.97 7.35 -1.22
C ASN A 352 20.34 7.20 0.20
N CYS A 353 20.77 6.22 1.00
CA CYS A 353 20.47 6.18 2.43
C CYS A 353 21.40 7.16 3.15
N ILE A 354 21.08 8.44 3.05
CA ILE A 354 22.01 9.53 3.45
C ILE A 354 22.22 9.65 4.96
N SER A 355 21.31 9.10 5.76
CA SER A 355 21.31 9.24 7.22
C SER A 355 21.88 8.04 7.97
N ILE A 356 22.11 6.90 7.32
CA ILE A 356 22.71 5.73 7.99
C ILE A 356 24.16 5.97 8.31
N THR A 357 24.58 5.62 9.53
CA THR A 357 25.98 5.74 9.98
C THR A 357 26.75 4.43 9.94
N SER A 358 26.07 3.32 9.93
CA SER A 358 26.57 1.95 9.83
C SER A 358 25.54 1.03 9.20
N VAL A 359 25.96 -0.18 8.85
CA VAL A 359 25.06 -1.27 8.45
C VAL A 359 25.28 -2.47 9.39
N PRO A 360 24.31 -3.38 9.56
CA PRO A 360 24.48 -4.62 10.33
C PRO A 360 25.69 -5.43 9.88
N ASP A 361 26.10 -6.39 10.70
CA ASP A 361 27.25 -7.24 10.36
C ASP A 361 26.93 -8.19 9.20
N ILE A 362 27.19 -7.74 7.99
CA ILE A 362 27.03 -8.48 6.74
C ILE A 362 28.31 -9.20 6.28
N SER A 363 29.30 -9.32 7.16
CA SER A 363 30.60 -9.95 6.84
C SER A 363 30.48 -11.41 6.42
N ASN A 364 29.50 -12.14 6.97
CA ASN A 364 29.29 -13.56 6.71
C ASN A 364 28.35 -13.85 5.53
N TRP A 365 27.92 -12.84 4.80
CA TRP A 365 27.09 -13.07 3.62
C TRP A 365 27.81 -13.90 2.56
N ASN A 366 27.16 -14.97 2.10
CA ASN A 366 27.65 -15.75 0.97
C ASN A 366 27.37 -15.04 -0.36
N THR A 367 28.32 -14.25 -0.83
CA THR A 367 28.22 -13.43 -2.03
C THR A 367 28.64 -14.13 -3.32
N TYR A 368 28.91 -15.45 -3.28
CA TYR A 368 29.42 -16.19 -4.44
C TYR A 368 28.60 -16.03 -5.71
N ASN A 369 27.25 -16.02 -5.60
CA ASN A 369 26.36 -15.89 -6.75
C ASN A 369 26.06 -14.42 -7.14
N VAL A 370 26.54 -13.45 -6.37
CA VAL A 370 26.28 -12.04 -6.65
C VAL A 370 27.15 -11.56 -7.82
N ASN A 371 26.49 -11.11 -8.88
CA ASN A 371 27.18 -10.58 -10.06
C ASN A 371 27.11 -9.04 -10.16
N ASN A 372 26.23 -8.39 -9.41
CA ASN A 372 26.04 -6.94 -9.46
C ASN A 372 26.02 -6.31 -8.05
N PHE A 373 27.09 -5.57 -7.75
CA PHE A 373 27.28 -4.77 -6.53
C PHE A 373 27.21 -3.26 -6.81
N SER A 374 26.89 -2.84 -8.06
CA SER A 374 26.97 -1.44 -8.45
C SER A 374 26.07 -0.56 -7.58
N ASN A 375 26.55 0.64 -7.25
CA ASN A 375 25.83 1.64 -6.45
C ASN A 375 25.39 1.17 -5.06
N MET A 376 25.88 0.07 -4.52
CA MET A 376 25.32 -0.52 -3.29
C MET A 376 25.24 0.46 -2.13
N PHE A 377 26.24 1.32 -1.97
CA PHE A 377 26.32 2.39 -0.95
C PHE A 377 26.46 3.78 -1.58
N TYR A 378 26.03 3.95 -2.83
CA TYR A 378 26.11 5.26 -3.54
C TYR A 378 25.44 6.37 -2.72
N ASN A 379 26.14 7.49 -2.49
CA ASN A 379 25.66 8.64 -1.72
C ASN A 379 25.25 8.33 -0.26
N CYS A 380 25.79 7.29 0.36
CA CYS A 380 25.64 7.11 1.81
C CYS A 380 26.58 8.07 2.54
N TYR A 381 26.25 9.37 2.52
CA TYR A 381 27.13 10.45 3.01
C TYR A 381 27.52 10.31 4.47
N SER A 382 26.61 9.82 5.32
CA SER A 382 26.83 9.68 6.78
C SER A 382 27.45 8.35 7.19
N LEU A 383 27.66 7.42 6.25
CA LEU A 383 28.20 6.09 6.54
C LEU A 383 29.66 6.20 7.01
N ILE A 384 29.94 5.87 8.30
CA ILE A 384 31.25 6.04 8.94
C ILE A 384 32.06 4.76 8.84
N THR A 385 31.42 3.60 9.05
CA THR A 385 32.06 2.29 9.11
C THR A 385 31.27 1.23 8.36
N LEU A 386 31.98 0.25 7.87
CA LEU A 386 31.44 -0.99 7.30
C LEU A 386 31.94 -2.19 8.12
N PRO A 387 31.15 -3.27 8.22
CA PRO A 387 31.64 -4.54 8.74
C PRO A 387 32.78 -5.09 7.86
N ASP A 388 33.43 -6.15 8.30
CA ASP A 388 34.52 -6.77 7.54
C ASP A 388 34.02 -7.48 6.28
N ILE A 389 33.96 -6.76 5.17
CA ILE A 389 33.56 -7.26 3.86
C ILE A 389 34.72 -7.91 3.07
N SER A 390 35.91 -8.03 3.66
CA SER A 390 37.06 -8.69 3.00
C SER A 390 36.77 -10.14 2.64
N LYS A 391 35.89 -10.78 3.41
CA LYS A 391 35.48 -12.19 3.24
C LYS A 391 34.54 -12.45 2.07
N TRP A 392 33.99 -11.40 1.47
CA TRP A 392 33.05 -11.56 0.36
C TRP A 392 33.72 -12.22 -0.84
N ASN A 393 33.05 -13.24 -1.35
CA ASN A 393 33.49 -13.89 -2.58
C ASN A 393 32.97 -13.12 -3.79
N THR A 394 33.87 -12.45 -4.50
CA THR A 394 33.56 -11.59 -5.65
C THR A 394 33.89 -12.25 -6.99
N TRP A 395 34.08 -13.58 -7.01
CA TRP A 395 34.47 -14.32 -8.21
C TRP A 395 33.54 -14.08 -9.40
N ASN A 396 32.21 -14.06 -9.15
CA ASN A 396 31.18 -13.87 -10.16
C ASN A 396 30.81 -12.40 -10.38
N ALA A 397 31.43 -11.46 -9.70
CA ALA A 397 31.13 -10.06 -9.83
C ALA A 397 31.44 -9.54 -11.23
N MET A 398 30.43 -8.93 -11.87
CA MET A 398 30.57 -8.30 -13.20
C MET A 398 30.50 -6.78 -13.10
N ASN A 399 29.82 -6.23 -12.09
CA ASN A 399 29.67 -4.79 -11.93
C ASN A 399 29.83 -4.38 -10.46
N MET A 400 30.80 -3.50 -10.21
CA MET A 400 31.10 -2.85 -8.93
C MET A 400 31.15 -1.32 -9.04
N GLY A 401 30.78 -0.76 -10.20
CA GLY A 401 30.86 0.67 -10.43
C GLY A 401 30.05 1.46 -9.40
N PHE A 402 30.61 2.58 -8.96
CA PHE A 402 29.99 3.49 -8.00
C PHE A 402 29.61 2.88 -6.64
N MET A 403 30.17 1.71 -6.28
CA MET A 403 29.73 0.95 -5.11
C MET A 403 29.75 1.76 -3.81
N PHE A 404 30.77 2.60 -3.60
CA PHE A 404 30.95 3.49 -2.45
C PHE A 404 31.03 4.97 -2.86
N TYR A 405 30.53 5.31 -4.04
CA TYR A 405 30.58 6.69 -4.56
C TYR A 405 29.97 7.66 -3.55
N ASN A 406 30.69 8.76 -3.24
CA ASN A 406 30.27 9.77 -2.27
C ASN A 406 29.97 9.26 -0.85
N CYS A 407 30.52 8.16 -0.40
CA CYS A 407 30.55 7.81 1.02
C CYS A 407 31.54 8.74 1.76
N SER A 408 31.21 10.03 1.87
CA SER A 408 32.16 11.06 2.29
C SER A 408 32.59 10.91 3.75
N SER A 409 31.78 10.32 4.63
CA SER A 409 32.11 10.08 6.04
C SER A 409 32.85 8.75 6.27
N LEU A 410 32.99 7.90 5.25
CA LEU A 410 33.62 6.59 5.40
C LEU A 410 35.13 6.74 5.73
N THR A 411 35.52 6.27 6.90
CA THR A 411 36.90 6.41 7.40
C THR A 411 37.73 5.12 7.26
N PHE A 412 37.05 3.99 7.19
CA PHE A 412 37.71 2.68 7.17
C PHE A 412 36.97 1.70 6.30
N ILE A 413 37.73 0.89 5.56
CA ILE A 413 37.29 -0.31 4.87
C ILE A 413 38.30 -1.42 5.17
N ALA A 414 37.84 -2.65 5.37
CA ALA A 414 38.69 -3.80 5.52
C ALA A 414 39.54 -4.07 4.24
N ASP A 415 40.62 -4.81 4.35
CA ASP A 415 41.46 -5.12 3.19
C ASP A 415 40.72 -5.98 2.15
N ILE A 416 40.37 -5.38 1.05
CA ILE A 416 39.69 -5.99 -0.10
C ILE A 416 40.67 -6.44 -1.21
N SER A 417 41.95 -6.59 -0.89
CA SER A 417 42.97 -7.05 -1.86
C SER A 417 42.65 -8.43 -2.43
N ASN A 418 41.93 -9.27 -1.67
CA ASN A 418 41.53 -10.62 -2.08
C ASN A 418 40.31 -10.64 -3.03
N TRP A 419 39.61 -9.53 -3.22
CA TRP A 419 38.46 -9.50 -4.13
C TRP A 419 38.91 -9.82 -5.56
N SER A 420 38.25 -10.77 -6.20
CA SER A 420 38.51 -11.10 -7.61
C SER A 420 38.05 -9.96 -8.51
N THR A 421 38.86 -9.65 -9.51
CA THR A 421 38.54 -8.62 -10.54
C THR A 421 38.47 -9.19 -11.96
N GLY A 422 38.73 -10.49 -12.11
CA GLY A 422 38.87 -11.14 -13.44
C GLY A 422 37.59 -11.06 -14.30
N ASN A 423 36.42 -11.10 -13.69
CA ASN A 423 35.12 -11.05 -14.37
C ASN A 423 34.48 -9.66 -14.39
N ILE A 424 35.10 -8.66 -13.75
CA ILE A 424 34.49 -7.31 -13.63
C ILE A 424 34.57 -6.60 -14.97
N ARG A 425 33.40 -6.22 -15.48
CA ARG A 425 33.25 -5.42 -16.71
C ARG A 425 33.22 -3.92 -16.43
N PHE A 426 32.72 -3.52 -15.25
CA PHE A 426 32.61 -2.13 -14.85
C PHE A 426 32.90 -1.97 -13.34
N LYS A 427 33.93 -1.16 -13.01
CA LYS A 427 34.33 -0.84 -11.62
C LYS A 427 34.64 0.65 -11.40
N LYS A 428 34.36 1.50 -12.41
CA LYS A 428 34.72 2.92 -12.36
C LYS A 428 34.02 3.64 -11.24
N PHE A 429 34.70 4.65 -10.71
CA PHE A 429 34.20 5.55 -9.68
C PHE A 429 33.81 4.87 -8.37
N MET A 430 34.34 3.68 -8.10
CA MET A 430 33.96 2.86 -6.94
C MET A 430 34.12 3.62 -5.62
N PHE A 431 35.20 4.39 -5.45
CA PHE A 431 35.50 5.15 -4.23
C PHE A 431 35.55 6.68 -4.46
N LYS A 432 35.11 7.16 -5.61
CA LYS A 432 35.11 8.59 -5.88
C LYS A 432 34.23 9.34 -4.87
N GLY A 433 34.79 10.40 -4.26
CA GLY A 433 34.09 11.17 -3.25
C GLY A 433 34.17 10.60 -1.81
N CYS A 434 34.88 9.51 -1.56
CA CYS A 434 35.19 9.00 -0.22
C CYS A 434 36.36 9.80 0.39
N VAL A 435 36.13 11.06 0.68
CA VAL A 435 37.19 12.04 1.03
C VAL A 435 37.89 11.74 2.36
N ASN A 436 37.21 11.04 3.27
CA ASN A 436 37.76 10.67 4.58
C ASN A 436 38.44 9.28 4.59
N LEU A 437 38.33 8.51 3.50
CA LEU A 437 38.95 7.21 3.38
C LEU A 437 40.43 7.36 3.01
N LEU A 438 41.34 6.78 3.82
CA LEU A 438 42.76 6.82 3.52
C LEU A 438 43.07 6.06 2.22
N LYS A 439 43.63 6.75 1.23
CA LYS A 439 43.97 6.19 -0.11
C LYS A 439 44.85 4.91 -0.02
N GLN A 440 45.72 4.83 0.98
CA GLN A 440 46.58 3.68 1.22
C GLN A 440 45.85 2.36 1.52
N ARG A 441 44.54 2.45 1.89
CA ARG A 441 43.73 1.28 2.17
C ARG A 441 42.95 0.76 0.96
N ILE A 442 43.01 1.48 -0.16
CA ILE A 442 42.35 1.07 -1.40
C ILE A 442 43.36 0.35 -2.25
N PRO A 443 43.15 -0.95 -2.56
CA PRO A 443 44.04 -1.68 -3.45
C PRO A 443 44.17 -1.02 -4.83
N ASN A 444 45.37 -0.99 -5.41
CA ASN A 444 45.66 -0.33 -6.70
C ASN A 444 44.69 -0.75 -7.82
N LYS A 445 44.20 -1.99 -7.81
CA LYS A 445 43.25 -2.50 -8.80
C LYS A 445 41.86 -1.80 -8.77
N PHE A 446 41.57 -0.99 -7.75
CA PHE A 446 40.33 -0.20 -7.58
C PHE A 446 40.62 1.30 -7.53
N ASN A 447 41.86 1.73 -7.79
CA ASN A 447 42.31 3.10 -7.58
C ASN A 447 42.22 3.97 -8.86
N ASP A 448 41.62 3.45 -9.94
CA ASP A 448 41.67 4.05 -11.27
C ASP A 448 40.94 5.41 -11.39
N ASP A 449 40.21 5.86 -10.36
CA ASP A 449 39.34 7.04 -10.45
C ASP A 449 39.19 7.83 -9.11
N LEU A 450 40.25 7.89 -8.28
CA LEU A 450 40.26 8.67 -7.01
C LEU A 450 40.50 10.15 -7.25
#